data_bbc5b1bbb43c62fa4fc9049638a72a84
#
_entry.id   bbc5b1bbb43c62fa4fc9049638a72a84
#
_cell.length_a   1.000
_cell.length_b   1.000
_cell.length_c   1.000
_cell.angle_alpha   90.00
_cell.angle_beta   90.00
_cell.angle_gamma   90.00
#
_symmetry.space_group_name_H-M   'P 1'
#
loop_
_entity.id
_entity.type
_entity.pdbx_description
1 polymer ?
#
loop_
_entity_poly.entity_id
_entity_poly.type
_entity_poly.pdbx_seq_one_letter_code
_entity_poly.pdbx_strand_id
1 'polypeptide(L)'
;MSRDLDALTSSTLKHLREHWWDDAFTAFLEETLRPRPGKRILDVGCGTGTAEISLARLRLSQMRLFGVDLMVERVKAAHVATHGINIKVGYAAADATSLPFADGVFDSTYCVAVMQHIRNLRGAIAEIARVTRPGGRVVLVEPDNTARYWFSSVPSGMHAFDVSRRFFAGLAELRGEPSDVSVGPIVPGLLAAAGVEPFSVKLFPVSVAHLGVPPMAFWESRRNTVRELIAKAPDEGLRRLGADYLKAVDQYARDAASAGPAFVEIQNTMLFATVGQRAE
;
A
#
# COMPACT_ATOMS: atom_id res chain seq x y z
N MET A 1 12.04 -15.05 -12.36
CA MET A 1 11.12 -14.31 -13.24
C MET A 1 10.65 -13.10 -12.47
N SER A 2 11.24 -11.94 -12.76
CA SER A 2 10.82 -10.66 -12.17
C SER A 2 9.39 -10.38 -12.61
N ARG A 3 8.45 -10.42 -11.69
CA ARG A 3 7.08 -10.02 -11.96
C ARG A 3 7.04 -8.51 -11.82
N ASP A 4 6.64 -7.83 -12.90
CA ASP A 4 6.32 -6.41 -12.91
C ASP A 4 5.18 -6.10 -11.92
N LEU A 5 5.48 -6.12 -10.63
CA LEU A 5 4.61 -5.56 -9.59
C LEU A 5 4.37 -4.06 -9.81
N ASP A 6 5.22 -3.42 -10.61
CA ASP A 6 5.10 -2.01 -10.98
C ASP A 6 3.93 -1.71 -11.92
N ALA A 7 3.37 -2.69 -12.61
CA ALA A 7 2.21 -2.47 -13.48
C ALA A 7 0.89 -2.23 -12.70
N LEU A 8 0.84 -2.60 -11.41
CA LEU A 8 -0.29 -2.27 -10.52
C LEU A 8 -0.13 -0.92 -9.82
N THR A 9 1.04 -0.33 -9.86
CA THR A 9 1.25 1.05 -9.45
C THR A 9 0.79 1.99 -10.55
N SER A 10 -0.52 2.00 -10.80
CA SER A 10 -1.11 3.11 -11.54
C SER A 10 -0.72 4.41 -10.82
N SER A 11 -0.52 5.47 -11.58
CA SER A 11 -0.27 6.81 -11.03
C SER A 11 -1.27 7.18 -9.92
N THR A 12 -2.50 6.68 -9.99
CA THR A 12 -3.55 6.84 -8.99
C THR A 12 -3.23 6.13 -7.67
N LEU A 13 -2.73 4.88 -7.71
CA LEU A 13 -2.34 4.16 -6.48
C LEU A 13 -1.07 4.75 -5.87
N LYS A 14 -0.12 5.21 -6.67
CA LYS A 14 1.05 5.93 -6.18
C LYS A 14 0.63 7.21 -5.48
N HIS A 15 -0.25 7.98 -6.09
CA HIS A 15 -0.77 9.22 -5.54
C HIS A 15 -1.58 8.98 -4.24
N LEU A 16 -2.43 7.94 -4.19
CA LEU A 16 -3.11 7.53 -2.96
C LEU A 16 -2.10 7.15 -1.86
N ARG A 17 -1.05 6.40 -2.19
CA ARG A 17 0.00 6.02 -1.23
C ARG A 17 0.75 7.22 -0.66
N GLU A 18 1.00 8.26 -1.44
CA GLU A 18 1.62 9.49 -0.96
C GLU A 18 0.76 10.20 0.10
N HIS A 19 -0.57 10.06 0.02
CA HIS A 19 -1.52 10.64 0.98
C HIS A 19 -1.70 9.80 2.27
N TRP A 20 -1.16 8.58 2.34
CA TRP A 20 -1.26 7.78 3.56
C TRP A 20 -0.34 8.29 4.67
N TRP A 21 0.73 8.98 4.31
CA TRP A 21 1.77 9.45 5.21
C TRP A 21 1.46 10.88 5.70
N ASP A 22 0.30 11.04 6.34
CA ASP A 22 -0.04 12.27 7.04
C ASP A 22 0.49 12.29 8.48
N ASP A 23 0.33 13.43 9.15
CA ASP A 23 0.80 13.60 10.52
C ASP A 23 0.08 12.66 11.50
N ALA A 24 -1.20 12.34 11.27
CA ALA A 24 -1.98 11.46 12.12
C ALA A 24 -1.49 10.00 12.01
N PHE A 25 -1.19 9.53 10.81
CA PHE A 25 -0.63 8.21 10.58
C PHE A 25 0.80 8.09 11.10
N THR A 26 1.61 9.13 10.91
CA THR A 26 2.98 9.19 11.43
C THR A 26 2.98 9.16 12.97
N ALA A 27 2.12 9.94 13.61
CA ALA A 27 1.95 9.94 15.08
C ALA A 27 1.46 8.57 15.59
N PHE A 28 0.56 7.91 14.86
CA PHE A 28 0.13 6.54 15.19
C PHE A 28 1.30 5.55 15.17
N LEU A 29 2.16 5.59 14.15
CA LEU A 29 3.34 4.72 14.10
C LEU A 29 4.30 5.03 15.24
N GLU A 30 4.53 6.28 15.57
CA GLU A 30 5.35 6.67 16.72
C GLU A 30 4.81 6.11 18.03
N GLU A 31 3.54 6.31 18.32
CA GLU A 31 2.89 5.79 19.53
C GLU A 31 2.98 4.26 19.63
N THR A 32 2.76 3.57 18.50
CA THR A 32 2.69 2.10 18.48
C THR A 32 4.05 1.43 18.46
N LEU A 33 4.99 1.91 17.67
CA LEU A 33 6.36 1.36 17.60
C LEU A 33 7.19 1.70 18.84
N ARG A 34 6.80 2.74 19.59
CA ARG A 34 7.48 3.22 20.80
C ARG A 34 8.99 3.33 20.60
N PRO A 35 9.41 4.11 19.63
CA PRO A 35 10.83 4.28 19.35
C PRO A 35 11.56 4.86 20.56
N ARG A 36 12.70 4.26 20.90
CA ARG A 36 13.56 4.70 22.01
C ARG A 36 15.02 4.50 21.62
N PRO A 37 15.95 5.22 22.27
CA PRO A 37 17.37 4.97 22.06
C PRO A 37 17.74 3.49 22.17
N GLY A 38 18.50 2.98 21.19
CA GLY A 38 18.96 1.59 21.15
C GLY A 38 17.96 0.57 20.62
N LYS A 39 16.69 0.90 20.46
CA LYS A 39 15.71 -0.02 19.87
C LYS A 39 15.98 -0.32 18.39
N ARG A 40 15.75 -1.56 18.04
CA ARG A 40 15.79 -2.08 16.67
C ARG A 40 14.39 -2.24 16.14
N ILE A 41 14.08 -1.56 15.05
CA ILE A 41 12.76 -1.60 14.39
C ILE A 41 12.96 -2.07 12.96
N LEU A 42 12.15 -3.02 12.52
CA LEU A 42 12.16 -3.56 11.16
C LEU A 42 10.94 -3.06 10.38
N ASP A 43 11.18 -2.54 9.19
CA ASP A 43 10.18 -2.31 8.14
C ASP A 43 10.21 -3.46 7.14
N VAL A 44 9.11 -4.21 7.03
CA VAL A 44 8.98 -5.30 6.07
C VAL A 44 8.21 -4.80 4.84
N GLY A 45 8.91 -4.74 3.70
CA GLY A 45 8.41 -4.12 2.48
C GLY A 45 8.65 -2.61 2.45
N CYS A 46 9.86 -2.18 2.80
CA CYS A 46 10.23 -0.77 2.94
C CYS A 46 10.11 0.05 1.64
N GLY A 47 9.97 -0.62 0.50
CA GLY A 47 9.86 0.05 -0.79
C GLY A 47 11.03 0.99 -1.06
N THR A 48 10.72 2.26 -1.32
CA THR A 48 11.72 3.31 -1.58
C THR A 48 12.07 4.16 -0.35
N GLY A 49 11.76 3.70 0.86
CA GLY A 49 12.15 4.37 2.10
C GLY A 49 11.19 5.46 2.58
N THR A 50 9.93 5.47 2.13
CA THR A 50 8.96 6.51 2.50
C THR A 50 8.65 6.52 3.99
N ALA A 51 8.52 5.34 4.61
CA ALA A 51 8.27 5.19 6.04
C ALA A 51 9.41 5.75 6.86
N GLU A 52 10.64 5.41 6.51
CA GLU A 52 11.84 5.85 7.20
C GLU A 52 12.02 7.36 7.10
N ILE A 53 11.74 7.95 5.93
CA ILE A 53 11.76 9.42 5.75
C ILE A 53 10.73 10.09 6.65
N SER A 54 9.53 9.54 6.76
CA SER A 54 8.46 10.08 7.60
C SER A 54 8.80 9.95 9.09
N LEU A 55 9.31 8.79 9.52
CA LEU A 55 9.77 8.57 10.88
C LEU A 55 11.00 9.42 11.25
N ALA A 56 11.85 9.77 10.28
CA ALA A 56 12.99 10.65 10.52
C ALA A 56 12.59 12.06 10.99
N ARG A 57 11.42 12.54 10.57
CA ARG A 57 10.87 13.84 11.00
C ARG A 57 10.59 13.89 12.49
N LEU A 58 10.38 12.75 13.13
CA LEU A 58 10.12 12.63 14.58
C LEU A 58 11.36 12.83 15.46
N ARG A 59 12.52 13.19 14.87
CA ARG A 59 13.80 13.43 15.56
C ARG A 59 14.28 12.28 16.48
N LEU A 60 13.99 11.05 16.07
CA LEU A 60 14.30 9.84 16.83
C LEU A 60 15.78 9.42 16.68
N SER A 61 16.70 10.31 16.94
CA SER A 61 18.12 10.27 16.56
C SER A 61 18.95 9.08 17.10
N GLN A 62 18.36 8.16 17.83
CA GLN A 62 19.08 7.02 18.43
C GLN A 62 18.42 5.66 18.14
N MET A 63 17.46 5.61 17.24
CA MET A 63 16.89 4.35 16.74
C MET A 63 17.79 3.68 15.71
N ARG A 64 17.67 2.36 15.62
CA ARG A 64 18.21 1.57 14.51
C ARG A 64 17.05 1.05 13.70
N LEU A 65 16.84 1.63 12.53
CA LEU A 65 15.87 1.14 11.56
C LEU A 65 16.52 0.13 10.62
N PHE A 66 15.74 -0.85 10.23
CA PHE A 66 16.11 -1.82 9.22
C PHE A 66 14.92 -1.91 8.25
N GLY A 67 15.21 -1.83 6.95
CA GLY A 67 14.22 -1.99 5.90
C GLY A 67 14.55 -3.20 5.04
N VAL A 68 13.54 -4.00 4.73
CA VAL A 68 13.68 -5.09 3.75
C VAL A 68 12.61 -4.95 2.66
N ASP A 69 13.00 -5.24 1.43
CA ASP A 69 12.07 -5.36 0.29
C ASP A 69 12.56 -6.48 -0.62
N LEU A 70 11.62 -7.15 -1.30
CA LEU A 70 11.94 -8.21 -2.25
C LEU A 70 12.72 -7.68 -3.46
N MET A 71 12.45 -6.42 -3.86
CA MET A 71 13.03 -5.81 -5.05
C MET A 71 14.32 -5.06 -4.72
N VAL A 72 15.46 -5.57 -5.20
CA VAL A 72 16.78 -4.96 -5.01
C VAL A 72 16.81 -3.48 -5.44
N GLU A 73 16.11 -3.14 -6.52
CA GLU A 73 16.10 -1.76 -7.04
C GLU A 73 15.36 -0.80 -6.09
N ARG A 74 14.32 -1.26 -5.40
CA ARG A 74 13.65 -0.48 -4.37
C ARG A 74 14.55 -0.27 -3.16
N VAL A 75 15.25 -1.31 -2.73
CA VAL A 75 16.24 -1.23 -1.64
C VAL A 75 17.33 -0.21 -1.96
N LYS A 76 17.87 -0.21 -3.19
CA LYS A 76 18.84 0.80 -3.64
C LYS A 76 18.25 2.22 -3.61
N ALA A 77 17.02 2.38 -4.10
CA ALA A 77 16.33 3.66 -4.09
C ALA A 77 16.09 4.16 -2.66
N ALA A 78 15.69 3.28 -1.74
CA ALA A 78 15.51 3.59 -0.32
C ALA A 78 16.82 4.08 0.31
N HIS A 79 17.93 3.39 0.03
CA HIS A 79 19.24 3.79 0.52
C HIS A 79 19.64 5.19 0.05
N VAL A 80 19.39 5.51 -1.21
CA VAL A 80 19.64 6.85 -1.77
C VAL A 80 18.71 7.90 -1.14
N ALA A 81 17.41 7.61 -1.05
CA ALA A 81 16.41 8.53 -0.54
C ALA A 81 16.59 8.88 0.95
N THR A 82 17.15 7.94 1.72
CA THR A 82 17.41 8.13 3.16
C THR A 82 18.85 8.55 3.46
N HIS A 83 19.65 8.79 2.43
CA HIS A 83 21.02 9.31 2.62
C HIS A 83 20.99 10.71 3.24
N GLY A 84 21.68 10.89 4.35
CA GLY A 84 21.78 12.20 5.03
C GLY A 84 20.61 12.52 5.95
N ILE A 85 19.60 11.66 6.10
CA ILE A 85 18.61 11.80 7.17
C ILE A 85 19.22 11.46 8.53
N ASN A 86 18.71 12.08 9.59
CA ASN A 86 19.27 11.96 10.95
C ASN A 86 18.90 10.63 11.66
N ILE A 87 18.74 9.54 10.89
CA ILE A 87 18.48 8.18 11.41
C ILE A 87 19.40 7.20 10.69
N LYS A 88 19.95 6.24 11.45
CA LYS A 88 20.69 5.12 10.84
C LYS A 88 19.71 4.05 10.35
N VAL A 89 19.65 3.85 9.04
CA VAL A 89 18.84 2.79 8.42
C VAL A 89 19.76 1.78 7.74
N GLY A 90 19.58 0.51 8.06
CA GLY A 90 20.19 -0.61 7.32
C GLY A 90 19.16 -1.19 6.35
N TYR A 91 19.56 -1.49 5.13
CA TYR A 91 18.66 -2.07 4.13
C TYR A 91 19.18 -3.41 3.61
N ALA A 92 18.26 -4.34 3.32
CA ALA A 92 18.56 -5.60 2.66
C ALA A 92 17.47 -6.03 1.69
N ALA A 93 17.83 -6.69 0.59
CA ALA A 93 16.86 -7.38 -0.25
C ALA A 93 16.50 -8.72 0.41
N ALA A 94 15.19 -8.93 0.68
CA ALA A 94 14.73 -10.16 1.32
C ALA A 94 13.26 -10.46 0.99
N ASP A 95 12.91 -11.74 0.99
CA ASP A 95 11.53 -12.21 0.94
C ASP A 95 10.94 -12.17 2.36
N ALA A 96 9.76 -11.57 2.51
CA ALA A 96 9.06 -11.50 3.79
C ALA A 96 8.69 -12.87 4.37
N THR A 97 8.65 -13.91 3.54
CA THR A 97 8.41 -15.30 3.95
C THR A 97 9.68 -16.02 4.41
N SER A 98 10.85 -15.37 4.35
CA SER A 98 12.15 -15.90 4.77
C SER A 98 13.10 -14.75 5.11
N LEU A 99 12.87 -14.12 6.26
CA LEU A 99 13.63 -12.95 6.70
C LEU A 99 15.05 -13.34 7.17
N PRO A 100 16.10 -12.63 6.71
CA PRO A 100 17.50 -12.98 6.97
C PRO A 100 17.97 -12.53 8.37
N PHE A 101 17.13 -12.69 9.37
CA PHE A 101 17.42 -12.27 10.74
C PHE A 101 17.17 -13.41 11.73
N ALA A 102 17.93 -13.42 12.82
CA ALA A 102 17.71 -14.36 13.91
C ALA A 102 16.39 -14.07 14.66
N ASP A 103 15.92 -15.05 15.43
CA ASP A 103 14.72 -14.93 16.25
C ASP A 103 14.84 -13.81 17.27
N GLY A 104 13.79 -13.01 17.42
CA GLY A 104 13.68 -12.01 18.46
C GLY A 104 14.67 -10.85 18.36
N VAL A 105 15.20 -10.57 17.17
CA VAL A 105 16.20 -9.50 16.97
C VAL A 105 15.57 -8.10 17.12
N PHE A 106 14.31 -7.93 16.74
CA PHE A 106 13.68 -6.63 16.69
C PHE A 106 12.76 -6.37 17.89
N ASP A 107 12.80 -5.16 18.41
CA ASP A 107 11.89 -4.70 19.45
C ASP A 107 10.49 -4.43 18.92
N SER A 108 10.42 -3.99 17.66
CA SER A 108 9.16 -3.77 16.94
C SER A 108 9.37 -4.07 15.46
N THR A 109 8.33 -4.62 14.84
CA THR A 109 8.30 -4.87 13.39
C THR A 109 7.03 -4.26 12.82
N TYR A 110 7.13 -3.59 11.70
CA TYR A 110 5.95 -3.05 11.01
C TYR A 110 5.99 -3.36 9.51
N CYS A 111 4.81 -3.27 8.91
CA CYS A 111 4.63 -3.49 7.48
C CYS A 111 3.44 -2.63 7.01
N VAL A 112 3.58 -1.92 5.89
CA VAL A 112 2.54 -1.04 5.37
C VAL A 112 2.25 -1.35 3.90
N ALA A 113 1.05 -1.86 3.62
CA ALA A 113 0.53 -2.16 2.28
C ALA A 113 1.40 -3.12 1.46
N VAL A 114 1.89 -4.18 2.07
CA VAL A 114 2.74 -5.20 1.46
C VAL A 114 2.07 -6.57 1.45
N MET A 115 1.36 -6.94 2.52
CA MET A 115 0.77 -8.27 2.68
C MET A 115 -0.20 -8.62 1.55
N GLN A 116 -0.90 -7.64 0.99
CA GLN A 116 -1.78 -7.81 -0.17
C GLN A 116 -1.05 -8.33 -1.44
N HIS A 117 0.28 -8.24 -1.48
CA HIS A 117 1.11 -8.71 -2.60
C HIS A 117 1.76 -10.08 -2.32
N ILE A 118 1.59 -10.64 -1.13
CA ILE A 118 2.22 -11.88 -0.69
C ILE A 118 1.24 -13.03 -0.78
N ARG A 119 1.59 -14.09 -1.54
CA ARG A 119 0.75 -15.29 -1.65
C ARG A 119 0.70 -16.11 -0.36
N ASN A 120 1.84 -16.28 0.29
CA ASN A 120 1.95 -17.01 1.55
C ASN A 120 1.88 -16.04 2.74
N LEU A 121 0.70 -15.46 2.98
CA LEU A 121 0.45 -14.53 4.09
C LEU A 121 0.82 -15.12 5.45
N ARG A 122 0.44 -16.39 5.70
CA ARG A 122 0.73 -17.05 6.97
C ARG A 122 2.23 -17.19 7.19
N GLY A 123 2.99 -17.54 6.15
CA GLY A 123 4.44 -17.64 6.23
C GLY A 123 5.10 -16.28 6.52
N ALA A 124 4.68 -15.23 5.84
CA ALA A 124 5.22 -13.89 6.07
C ALA A 124 4.92 -13.38 7.50
N ILE A 125 3.69 -13.58 7.99
CA ILE A 125 3.31 -13.16 9.35
C ILE A 125 4.05 -14.00 10.41
N ALA A 126 4.27 -15.29 10.16
CA ALA A 126 5.06 -16.14 11.05
C ALA A 126 6.54 -15.66 11.13
N GLU A 127 7.14 -15.25 10.00
CA GLU A 127 8.48 -14.67 9.98
C GLU A 127 8.55 -13.32 10.71
N ILE A 128 7.57 -12.44 10.51
CA ILE A 128 7.44 -11.19 11.26
C ILE A 128 7.36 -11.46 12.77
N ALA A 129 6.54 -12.42 13.17
CA ALA A 129 6.45 -12.85 14.57
C ALA A 129 7.78 -13.41 15.06
N ARG A 130 8.45 -14.28 14.29
CA ARG A 130 9.72 -14.92 14.66
C ARG A 130 10.82 -13.89 14.94
N VAL A 131 10.99 -12.90 14.04
CA VAL A 131 12.07 -11.91 14.17
C VAL A 131 11.79 -10.82 15.22
N THR A 132 10.51 -10.64 15.60
CA THR A 132 10.12 -9.74 16.70
C THR A 132 10.37 -10.45 18.03
N ARG A 133 11.01 -9.80 19.01
CA ARG A 133 11.26 -10.41 20.33
C ARG A 133 9.98 -10.69 21.11
N PRO A 134 9.97 -11.62 22.07
CA PRO A 134 8.87 -11.76 23.04
C PRO A 134 8.55 -10.40 23.69
N GLY A 135 7.26 -10.09 23.87
CA GLY A 135 6.79 -8.79 24.33
C GLY A 135 7.01 -7.62 23.34
N GLY A 136 7.57 -7.89 22.15
CA GLY A 136 7.78 -6.90 21.09
C GLY A 136 6.49 -6.54 20.35
N ARG A 137 6.48 -5.40 19.68
CA ARG A 137 5.31 -4.89 18.94
C ARG A 137 5.34 -5.31 17.48
N VAL A 138 4.17 -5.71 16.97
CA VAL A 138 3.94 -5.94 15.55
C VAL A 138 2.83 -5.00 15.09
N VAL A 139 3.08 -4.25 14.01
CA VAL A 139 2.13 -3.31 13.42
C VAL A 139 1.96 -3.65 11.95
N LEU A 140 0.78 -4.11 11.56
CA LEU A 140 0.46 -4.39 10.16
C LEU A 140 -0.63 -3.44 9.69
N VAL A 141 -0.35 -2.71 8.62
CA VAL A 141 -1.27 -1.72 8.04
C VAL A 141 -1.59 -2.13 6.62
N GLU A 142 -2.79 -2.63 6.39
CA GLU A 142 -3.19 -3.15 5.10
C GLU A 142 -4.54 -2.58 4.65
N PRO A 143 -4.73 -2.35 3.35
CA PRO A 143 -6.00 -1.86 2.84
C PRO A 143 -7.08 -2.93 2.86
N ASP A 144 -8.32 -2.46 2.94
CA ASP A 144 -9.48 -3.21 2.47
C ASP A 144 -9.82 -2.77 1.04
N ASN A 145 -9.44 -3.57 0.07
CA ASN A 145 -9.70 -3.27 -1.33
C ASN A 145 -11.17 -3.48 -1.73
N THR A 146 -11.98 -4.10 -0.88
CA THR A 146 -13.43 -4.30 -1.09
C THR A 146 -14.26 -3.13 -0.57
N ALA A 147 -13.75 -2.40 0.44
CA ALA A 147 -14.41 -1.24 1.05
C ALA A 147 -14.01 0.10 0.42
N ARG A 148 -13.81 0.12 -0.90
CA ARG A 148 -13.51 1.35 -1.61
C ARG A 148 -14.77 2.16 -1.82
N TYR A 149 -14.74 3.41 -1.37
CA TYR A 149 -15.76 4.39 -1.70
C TYR A 149 -15.35 5.19 -2.93
N TRP A 150 -16.31 5.38 -3.82
CA TRP A 150 -16.17 6.25 -4.98
C TRP A 150 -17.44 7.02 -5.15
N PHE A 151 -17.31 8.33 -5.29
CA PHE A 151 -18.41 9.23 -5.63
C PHE A 151 -18.02 10.11 -6.80
N SER A 152 -18.96 10.35 -7.69
CA SER A 152 -18.86 11.38 -8.72
C SER A 152 -20.17 12.14 -8.84
N SER A 153 -20.08 13.46 -9.00
CA SER A 153 -21.24 14.33 -9.24
C SER A 153 -21.85 14.14 -10.64
N VAL A 154 -21.17 13.41 -11.53
CA VAL A 154 -21.68 13.08 -12.87
C VAL A 154 -21.84 11.56 -13.03
N PRO A 155 -22.97 11.09 -13.63
CA PRO A 155 -23.28 9.66 -13.72
C PRO A 155 -22.20 8.82 -14.46
N SER A 156 -21.54 9.41 -15.47
CA SER A 156 -20.47 8.75 -16.20
C SER A 156 -19.26 8.36 -15.34
N GLY A 157 -19.05 9.05 -14.21
CA GLY A 157 -18.01 8.70 -13.26
C GLY A 157 -18.26 7.35 -12.60
N MET A 158 -19.49 7.09 -12.15
CA MET A 158 -19.87 5.80 -11.57
C MET A 158 -19.77 4.67 -12.60
N HIS A 159 -20.18 4.94 -13.85
CA HIS A 159 -20.03 4.00 -14.95
C HIS A 159 -18.54 3.69 -15.21
N ALA A 160 -17.69 4.71 -15.30
CA ALA A 160 -16.24 4.52 -15.48
C ALA A 160 -15.62 3.69 -14.33
N PHE A 161 -16.06 3.91 -13.10
CA PHE A 161 -15.62 3.14 -11.95
C PHE A 161 -16.04 1.66 -12.05
N ASP A 162 -17.28 1.35 -12.42
CA ASP A 162 -17.75 -0.01 -12.58
C ASP A 162 -17.00 -0.77 -13.68
N VAL A 163 -16.75 -0.11 -14.82
CA VAL A 163 -15.97 -0.73 -15.91
C VAL A 163 -14.52 -0.95 -15.45
N SER A 164 -13.94 0.02 -14.73
CA SER A 164 -12.57 -0.12 -14.18
C SER A 164 -12.46 -1.33 -13.26
N ARG A 165 -13.39 -1.51 -12.33
CA ARG A 165 -13.41 -2.64 -11.40
C ARG A 165 -13.36 -3.98 -12.14
N ARG A 166 -14.23 -4.14 -13.15
CA ARG A 166 -14.28 -5.37 -13.96
C ARG A 166 -12.98 -5.60 -14.73
N PHE A 167 -12.39 -4.55 -15.28
CA PHE A 167 -11.13 -4.64 -16.03
C PHE A 167 -9.98 -5.07 -15.12
N PHE A 168 -9.84 -4.44 -13.96
CA PHE A 168 -8.78 -4.79 -13.00
C PHE A 168 -8.98 -6.16 -12.35
N ALA A 169 -10.22 -6.56 -12.08
CA ALA A 169 -10.53 -7.91 -11.61
C ALA A 169 -10.09 -8.98 -12.63
N GLY A 170 -10.44 -8.82 -13.92
CA GLY A 170 -10.00 -9.74 -14.95
C GLY A 170 -8.47 -9.79 -15.14
N LEU A 171 -7.77 -8.67 -14.99
CA LEU A 171 -6.30 -8.65 -14.98
C LEU A 171 -5.71 -9.42 -13.80
N ALA A 172 -6.31 -9.32 -12.62
CA ALA A 172 -5.88 -10.03 -11.42
C ALA A 172 -6.09 -11.54 -11.55
N GLU A 173 -7.24 -11.99 -12.05
CA GLU A 173 -7.53 -13.42 -12.32
C GLU A 173 -6.49 -14.06 -13.23
N LEU A 174 -6.13 -13.40 -14.34
CA LEU A 174 -5.11 -13.90 -15.26
C LEU A 174 -3.72 -14.02 -14.66
N ARG A 175 -3.42 -13.19 -13.66
CA ARG A 175 -2.15 -13.26 -12.93
C ARG A 175 -2.17 -14.34 -11.85
N GLY A 176 -3.32 -14.97 -11.61
CA GLY A 176 -3.54 -15.87 -10.49
C GLY A 176 -3.41 -15.14 -9.16
N GLU A 177 -3.70 -13.85 -9.16
CA GLU A 177 -3.80 -13.00 -7.98
C GLU A 177 -5.27 -12.97 -7.55
N PRO A 178 -5.57 -13.09 -6.24
CA PRO A 178 -6.95 -12.90 -5.78
C PRO A 178 -7.39 -11.47 -6.15
N SER A 179 -8.47 -11.34 -6.90
CA SER A 179 -8.97 -10.05 -7.41
C SER A 179 -9.43 -9.09 -6.30
N ASP A 180 -9.75 -9.62 -5.14
CA ASP A 180 -10.31 -8.89 -4.00
C ASP A 180 -9.61 -9.28 -2.70
N VAL A 181 -8.29 -9.06 -2.61
CA VAL A 181 -7.59 -9.31 -1.35
C VAL A 181 -7.88 -8.17 -0.39
N SER A 182 -8.96 -8.32 0.36
CA SER A 182 -9.19 -7.56 1.59
C SER A 182 -8.32 -8.14 2.69
N VAL A 183 -7.07 -7.72 2.75
CA VAL A 183 -6.12 -8.24 3.75
C VAL A 183 -6.32 -7.56 5.10
N GLY A 184 -6.60 -6.27 5.12
CA GLY A 184 -6.71 -5.51 6.36
C GLY A 184 -7.61 -6.15 7.42
N PRO A 185 -8.87 -6.51 7.12
CA PRO A 185 -9.79 -7.11 8.09
C PRO A 185 -9.37 -8.48 8.63
N ILE A 186 -8.59 -9.28 7.89
CA ILE A 186 -8.18 -10.63 8.33
C ILE A 186 -6.87 -10.64 9.11
N VAL A 187 -6.09 -9.55 9.08
CA VAL A 187 -4.80 -9.44 9.78
C VAL A 187 -4.88 -9.79 11.26
N PRO A 188 -5.87 -9.33 12.06
CA PRO A 188 -5.94 -9.67 13.48
C PRO A 188 -5.94 -11.17 13.73
N GLY A 189 -6.75 -11.92 12.97
CA GLY A 189 -6.82 -13.38 13.08
C GLY A 189 -5.53 -14.09 12.67
N LEU A 190 -4.83 -13.55 11.64
CA LEU A 190 -3.55 -14.10 11.20
C LEU A 190 -2.43 -13.84 12.22
N LEU A 191 -2.41 -12.68 12.86
CA LEU A 191 -1.47 -12.35 13.95
C LEU A 191 -1.69 -13.28 15.14
N ALA A 192 -2.93 -13.45 15.58
CA ALA A 192 -3.26 -14.35 16.68
C ALA A 192 -2.80 -15.79 16.40
N ALA A 193 -3.01 -16.28 15.18
CA ALA A 193 -2.55 -17.61 14.75
C ALA A 193 -1.02 -17.76 14.73
N ALA A 194 -0.26 -16.65 14.63
CA ALA A 194 1.20 -16.62 14.66
C ALA A 194 1.79 -16.31 16.05
N GLY A 195 0.99 -16.34 17.12
CA GLY A 195 1.44 -16.06 18.48
C GLY A 195 1.69 -14.57 18.76
N VAL A 196 1.04 -13.70 18.01
CA VAL A 196 1.01 -12.25 18.25
C VAL A 196 -0.39 -11.87 18.69
N GLU A 197 -0.56 -11.46 19.93
CA GLU A 197 -1.87 -11.06 20.50
C GLU A 197 -2.27 -9.68 19.95
N PRO A 198 -3.30 -9.59 19.08
CA PRO A 198 -3.78 -8.30 18.60
C PRO A 198 -4.60 -7.61 19.70
N PHE A 199 -4.32 -6.34 19.95
CA PHE A 199 -5.03 -5.56 21.00
C PHE A 199 -5.61 -4.24 20.49
N SER A 200 -5.30 -3.84 19.25
CA SER A 200 -5.87 -2.62 18.66
C SER A 200 -6.00 -2.77 17.15
N VAL A 201 -7.10 -2.28 16.61
CA VAL A 201 -7.29 -2.03 15.17
C VAL A 201 -7.78 -0.60 15.02
N LYS A 202 -7.00 0.23 14.33
CA LYS A 202 -7.42 1.59 13.94
C LYS A 202 -7.69 1.63 12.44
N LEU A 203 -8.68 2.41 12.04
CA LEU A 203 -9.04 2.64 10.65
C LEU A 203 -8.57 4.02 10.22
N PHE A 204 -7.84 4.07 9.11
CA PHE A 204 -7.40 5.31 8.49
C PHE A 204 -8.09 5.46 7.14
N PRO A 205 -9.06 6.38 7.01
CA PRO A 205 -9.64 6.71 5.72
C PRO A 205 -8.64 7.57 4.94
N VAL A 206 -8.20 7.06 3.80
CA VAL A 206 -7.39 7.83 2.86
C VAL A 206 -8.30 8.34 1.76
N SER A 207 -8.58 9.63 1.78
CA SER A 207 -9.51 10.25 0.85
C SER A 207 -8.77 11.19 -0.09
N VAL A 208 -9.12 11.11 -1.38
CA VAL A 208 -8.70 12.08 -2.40
C VAL A 208 -9.96 12.69 -2.99
N ALA A 209 -10.02 14.01 -2.99
CA ALA A 209 -11.13 14.77 -3.57
C ALA A 209 -10.64 15.68 -4.70
N HIS A 210 -11.34 15.65 -5.81
CA HIS A 210 -11.22 16.63 -6.88
C HIS A 210 -12.45 17.53 -6.84
N LEU A 211 -12.24 18.80 -6.53
CA LEU A 211 -13.26 19.83 -6.49
C LEU A 211 -13.08 20.75 -7.72
N GLY A 212 -14.06 20.75 -8.60
CA GLY A 212 -13.94 21.35 -9.93
C GLY A 212 -13.23 20.41 -10.93
N VAL A 213 -13.10 20.87 -12.17
CA VAL A 213 -12.57 20.07 -13.28
C VAL A 213 -11.11 19.73 -13.05
N PRO A 214 -10.74 18.43 -13.00
CA PRO A 214 -9.34 18.04 -12.93
C PRO A 214 -8.54 18.53 -14.15
N PRO A 215 -7.25 18.85 -14.00
CA PRO A 215 -6.41 19.29 -15.11
C PRO A 215 -6.29 18.20 -16.18
N MET A 216 -6.00 18.59 -17.42
CA MET A 216 -5.85 17.66 -18.54
C MET A 216 -4.87 16.53 -18.25
N ALA A 217 -3.76 16.83 -17.57
CA ALA A 217 -2.74 15.83 -17.18
C ALA A 217 -3.31 14.69 -16.33
N PHE A 218 -4.32 14.95 -15.51
CA PHE A 218 -5.00 13.92 -14.71
C PHE A 218 -5.70 12.88 -15.62
N TRP A 219 -6.43 13.37 -16.62
CA TRP A 219 -7.13 12.51 -17.57
C TRP A 219 -6.17 11.74 -18.47
N GLU A 220 -5.09 12.41 -18.94
CA GLU A 220 -4.06 11.77 -19.76
C GLU A 220 -3.31 10.68 -18.99
N SER A 221 -2.95 10.92 -17.73
CA SER A 221 -2.34 9.91 -16.87
C SER A 221 -3.24 8.67 -16.75
N ARG A 222 -4.54 8.85 -16.50
CA ARG A 222 -5.52 7.77 -16.41
C ARG A 222 -5.64 6.97 -17.73
N ARG A 223 -5.70 7.68 -18.87
CA ARG A 223 -5.72 7.05 -20.20
C ARG A 223 -4.47 6.24 -20.50
N ASN A 224 -3.31 6.81 -20.23
CA ASN A 224 -2.02 6.16 -20.52
C ASN A 224 -1.85 4.87 -19.72
N THR A 225 -2.18 4.89 -18.44
CA THR A 225 -2.21 3.69 -17.60
C THR A 225 -3.09 2.59 -18.21
N VAL A 226 -4.30 2.94 -18.65
CA VAL A 226 -5.21 1.94 -19.25
C VAL A 226 -4.67 1.43 -20.58
N ARG A 227 -4.12 2.28 -21.44
CA ARG A 227 -3.50 1.87 -22.72
C ARG A 227 -2.33 0.90 -22.52
N GLU A 228 -1.47 1.18 -21.55
CA GLU A 228 -0.35 0.28 -21.21
C GLU A 228 -0.84 -1.09 -20.74
N LEU A 229 -1.90 -1.12 -19.92
CA LEU A 229 -2.49 -2.36 -19.44
C LEU A 229 -3.18 -3.15 -20.56
N ILE A 230 -3.88 -2.48 -21.48
CA ILE A 230 -4.46 -3.11 -22.68
C ILE A 230 -3.37 -3.74 -23.54
N ALA A 231 -2.26 -3.04 -23.76
CA ALA A 231 -1.15 -3.54 -24.56
C ALA A 231 -0.52 -4.81 -23.97
N LYS A 232 -0.57 -4.96 -22.64
CA LYS A 232 -0.07 -6.13 -21.91
C LYS A 232 -1.14 -7.21 -21.67
N ALA A 233 -2.41 -6.95 -22.00
CA ALA A 233 -3.50 -7.89 -21.77
C ALA A 233 -3.38 -9.10 -22.71
N PRO A 234 -3.39 -10.35 -22.19
CA PRO A 234 -3.09 -11.54 -22.98
C PRO A 234 -4.26 -11.98 -23.87
N ASP A 235 -5.49 -11.69 -23.51
CA ASP A 235 -6.67 -12.12 -24.24
C ASP A 235 -7.51 -10.97 -24.81
N GLU A 236 -8.31 -11.29 -25.81
CA GLU A 236 -9.14 -10.34 -26.54
C GLU A 236 -10.29 -9.78 -25.67
N GLY A 237 -10.85 -10.58 -24.77
CA GLY A 237 -11.95 -10.16 -23.89
C GLY A 237 -11.50 -9.02 -22.98
N LEU A 238 -10.32 -9.16 -22.36
CA LEU A 238 -9.73 -8.12 -21.55
C LEU A 238 -9.35 -6.88 -22.35
N ARG A 239 -8.82 -7.05 -23.57
CA ARG A 239 -8.55 -5.90 -24.45
C ARG A 239 -9.82 -5.11 -24.77
N ARG A 240 -10.93 -5.79 -25.04
CA ARG A 240 -12.23 -5.15 -25.25
C ARG A 240 -12.72 -4.41 -24.01
N LEU A 241 -12.64 -5.05 -22.85
CA LEU A 241 -13.03 -4.45 -21.58
C LEU A 241 -12.17 -3.21 -21.25
N GLY A 242 -10.88 -3.26 -21.53
CA GLY A 242 -9.98 -2.11 -21.41
C GLY A 242 -10.33 -0.97 -22.38
N ALA A 243 -10.70 -1.32 -23.64
CA ALA A 243 -11.16 -0.33 -24.61
C ALA A 243 -12.49 0.33 -24.18
N ASP A 244 -13.40 -0.43 -23.57
CA ASP A 244 -14.63 0.12 -23.01
C ASP A 244 -14.35 1.02 -21.80
N TYR A 245 -13.35 0.67 -20.98
CA TYR A 245 -12.91 1.55 -19.90
C TYR A 245 -12.33 2.87 -20.44
N LEU A 246 -11.52 2.85 -21.50
CA LEU A 246 -11.04 4.10 -22.13
C LEU A 246 -12.19 4.97 -22.63
N LYS A 247 -13.19 4.40 -23.28
CA LYS A 247 -14.39 5.14 -23.72
C LYS A 247 -15.14 5.76 -22.54
N ALA A 248 -15.27 5.00 -21.44
CA ALA A 248 -15.92 5.47 -20.22
C ALA A 248 -15.13 6.63 -19.59
N VAL A 249 -13.79 6.56 -19.56
CA VAL A 249 -12.92 7.66 -19.09
C VAL A 249 -13.09 8.90 -19.98
N ASP A 250 -13.17 8.74 -21.30
CA ASP A 250 -13.36 9.85 -22.22
C ASP A 250 -14.72 10.54 -22.04
N GLN A 251 -15.78 9.76 -21.83
CA GLN A 251 -17.10 10.32 -21.52
C GLN A 251 -17.06 11.04 -20.16
N TYR A 252 -16.45 10.44 -19.18
CA TYR A 252 -16.32 11.02 -17.85
C TYR A 252 -15.58 12.36 -17.88
N ALA A 253 -14.48 12.46 -18.62
CA ALA A 253 -13.73 13.71 -18.78
C ALA A 253 -14.58 14.81 -19.45
N ARG A 254 -15.39 14.47 -20.47
CA ARG A 254 -16.31 15.43 -21.12
C ARG A 254 -17.37 15.94 -20.15
N ASP A 255 -18.00 15.03 -19.39
CA ASP A 255 -19.07 15.39 -18.47
C ASP A 255 -18.52 16.20 -17.28
N ALA A 256 -17.32 15.87 -16.81
CA ALA A 256 -16.61 16.67 -15.81
C ALA A 256 -16.35 18.11 -16.30
N ALA A 257 -15.88 18.24 -17.55
CA ALA A 257 -15.67 19.56 -18.16
C ALA A 257 -16.98 20.35 -18.29
N SER A 258 -18.08 19.66 -18.65
CA SER A 258 -19.40 20.28 -18.77
C SER A 258 -19.97 20.70 -17.41
N ALA A 259 -19.70 19.95 -16.34
CA ALA A 259 -20.11 20.29 -14.98
C ALA A 259 -19.31 21.49 -14.41
N GLY A 260 -18.12 21.73 -14.94
CA GLY A 260 -17.29 22.86 -14.55
C GLY A 260 -16.97 22.88 -13.05
N PRO A 261 -17.15 24.03 -12.38
CA PRO A 261 -16.89 24.16 -10.95
C PRO A 261 -17.76 23.27 -10.05
N ALA A 262 -18.89 22.76 -10.56
CA ALA A 262 -19.78 21.85 -9.83
C ALA A 262 -19.33 20.39 -9.88
N PHE A 263 -18.27 20.08 -10.63
CA PHE A 263 -17.71 18.74 -10.65
C PHE A 263 -17.09 18.37 -9.29
N VAL A 264 -17.42 17.16 -8.82
CA VAL A 264 -16.84 16.56 -7.61
C VAL A 264 -16.53 15.09 -7.88
N GLU A 265 -15.31 14.67 -7.62
CA GLU A 265 -14.93 13.26 -7.51
C GLU A 265 -14.33 13.04 -6.12
N ILE A 266 -14.81 12.04 -5.39
CA ILE A 266 -14.25 11.62 -4.09
C ILE A 266 -13.93 10.15 -4.16
N GLN A 267 -12.71 9.80 -3.82
CA GLN A 267 -12.25 8.43 -3.67
C GLN A 267 -11.76 8.20 -2.25
N ASN A 268 -12.04 7.02 -1.73
CA ASN A 268 -11.56 6.62 -0.41
C ASN A 268 -10.98 5.20 -0.47
N THR A 269 -9.89 4.98 0.26
CA THR A 269 -9.37 3.64 0.59
C THR A 269 -9.29 3.56 2.10
N MET A 270 -9.77 2.46 2.68
CA MET A 270 -9.70 2.24 4.12
C MET A 270 -8.46 1.39 4.44
N LEU A 271 -7.57 1.94 5.29
CA LEU A 271 -6.46 1.19 5.84
C LEU A 271 -6.84 0.66 7.22
N PHE A 272 -6.56 -0.61 7.45
CA PHE A 272 -6.68 -1.30 8.74
C PHE A 272 -5.29 -1.40 9.36
N ALA A 273 -5.07 -0.65 10.42
CA ALA A 273 -3.83 -0.67 11.17
C ALA A 273 -4.02 -1.55 12.42
N THR A 274 -3.55 -2.79 12.32
CA THR A 274 -3.60 -3.75 13.43
C THR A 274 -2.32 -3.68 14.22
N VAL A 275 -2.45 -3.55 15.54
CA VAL A 275 -1.34 -3.57 16.50
C VAL A 275 -1.46 -4.81 17.38
N GLY A 276 -0.38 -5.57 17.46
CA GLY A 276 -0.29 -6.74 18.33
C GLY A 276 1.01 -6.75 19.12
N GLN A 277 1.07 -7.64 20.10
CA GLN A 277 2.24 -7.92 20.91
C GLN A 277 2.59 -9.38 20.80
N ARG A 278 3.85 -9.70 20.45
CA ARG A 278 4.31 -11.09 20.46
C ARG A 278 4.21 -11.67 21.88
N ALA A 279 3.61 -12.85 22.00
CA ALA A 279 3.55 -13.58 23.26
C ALA A 279 4.96 -13.85 23.82
N GLU A 280 5.07 -14.02 25.13
CA GLU A 280 6.34 -14.30 25.82
C GLU A 280 6.82 -15.74 25.57
#